data_a7a414df011249189996141d2555008e
#
_entry.id   a7a414df011249189996141d2555008e
#
_cell.length_a   1.000
_cell.length_b   1.000
_cell.length_c   1.000
_cell.angle_alpha   90.00
_cell.angle_beta   90.00
_cell.angle_gamma   90.00
#
_symmetry.space_group_name_H-M   'P 1'
#
loop_
_entity.id
_entity.type
_entity.pdbx_description
1 polymer ?
#
loop_
_entity_poly.entity_id
_entity_poly.type
_entity_poly.pdbx_seq_one_letter_code
_entity_poly.pdbx_strand_id
1 'polypeptide(L)' 'MQNEWIVISEYCDKCHIEPTFIDMLCESGLIDVEQEGGERYLPFSELPDVERYSRM' A
#
# COMPACT_ATOMS: atom_id res chain seq x y z
N MET A 1 3.70 -12.70 16.62
CA MET A 1 3.05 -11.56 16.01
C MET A 1 3.95 -10.88 15.01
N GLN A 2 3.54 -10.82 13.79
CA GLN A 2 4.36 -10.29 12.71
C GLN A 2 3.87 -8.92 12.30
N ASN A 3 4.76 -7.94 12.37
CA ASN A 3 4.48 -6.62 11.82
C ASN A 3 5.31 -6.44 10.59
N GLU A 4 4.80 -6.96 9.51
CA GLU A 4 5.54 -6.93 8.26
C GLU A 4 5.05 -5.79 7.39
N TRP A 5 5.98 -5.24 6.65
CA TRP A 5 5.73 -4.09 5.82
C TRP A 5 6.39 -4.31 4.47
N ILE A 6 5.79 -3.75 3.44
CA ILE A 6 6.38 -3.82 2.11
C ILE A 6 6.53 -2.40 1.58
N VAL A 7 7.65 -2.15 0.91
CA VAL A 7 7.85 -0.85 0.28
C VAL A 7 6.82 -0.69 -0.83
N ILE A 8 6.14 0.45 -0.83
CA ILE A 8 5.05 0.66 -1.77
C ILE A 8 5.55 0.57 -3.21
N SER A 9 6.73 1.11 -3.49
CA SER A 9 7.23 1.06 -4.86
C SER A 9 7.45 -0.37 -5.31
N GLU A 10 7.93 -1.23 -4.43
CA GLU A 10 8.10 -2.63 -4.77
C GLU A 10 6.77 -3.33 -4.96
N TYR A 11 5.82 -3.04 -4.08
CA TYR A 11 4.51 -3.65 -4.20
C TYR A 11 3.84 -3.26 -5.50
N CYS A 12 3.93 -1.99 -5.86
CA CYS A 12 3.33 -1.51 -7.09
C CYS A 12 3.98 -2.17 -8.31
N ASP A 13 5.30 -2.34 -8.25
CA ASP A 13 6.01 -2.96 -9.35
C ASP A 13 5.61 -4.42 -9.53
N LYS A 14 5.50 -5.14 -8.43
CA LYS A 14 5.18 -6.55 -8.50
C LYS A 14 3.74 -6.78 -8.94
N CYS A 15 2.83 -5.94 -8.51
CA CYS A 15 1.41 -6.14 -8.79
C CYS A 15 0.93 -5.27 -9.95
N HIS A 16 1.83 -4.51 -10.57
CA HIS A 16 1.46 -3.65 -11.71
C HIS A 16 0.38 -2.65 -11.29
N ILE A 17 0.53 -2.08 -10.11
CA ILE A 17 -0.39 -1.08 -9.59
C ILE A 17 0.30 0.26 -9.62
N GLU A 18 -0.42 1.29 -10.02
CA GLU A 18 0.17 2.63 -10.08
C GLU A 18 0.30 3.20 -8.68
N PRO A 19 1.44 3.85 -8.38
CA PRO A 19 1.61 4.45 -7.05
C PRO A 19 0.55 5.49 -6.72
N THR A 20 0.03 6.17 -7.73
CA THR A 20 -1.02 7.16 -7.50
C THR A 20 -2.28 6.51 -6.95
N PHE A 21 -2.53 5.26 -7.33
CA PHE A 21 -3.69 4.53 -6.80
C PHE A 21 -3.54 4.36 -5.28
N ILE A 22 -2.35 3.98 -4.84
CA ILE A 22 -2.11 3.83 -3.41
C ILE A 22 -2.24 5.17 -2.70
N ASP A 23 -1.71 6.24 -3.31
CA ASP A 23 -1.84 7.57 -2.73
C ASP A 23 -3.31 7.95 -2.56
N MET A 24 -4.13 7.65 -3.57
CA MET A 24 -5.54 7.98 -3.49
C MET A 24 -6.22 7.24 -2.35
N LEU A 25 -5.91 5.96 -2.21
CA LEU A 25 -6.51 5.17 -1.13
C LEU A 25 -6.10 5.72 0.23
N CYS A 26 -4.84 6.11 0.35
CA CYS A 26 -4.34 6.65 1.60
C CYS A 26 -5.02 7.98 1.93
N GLU A 27 -5.16 8.84 0.94
CA GLU A 27 -5.78 10.14 1.15
C GLU A 27 -7.26 10.00 1.51
N SER A 28 -7.90 9.00 0.94
CA SER A 28 -9.31 8.76 1.24
C SER A 28 -9.53 8.11 2.60
N GLY A 29 -8.44 7.70 3.26
CA GLY A 29 -8.57 7.06 4.55
C GLY A 29 -8.94 5.59 4.45
N LEU A 30 -8.85 5.01 3.27
CA LEU A 30 -9.21 3.61 3.08
C LEU A 30 -8.10 2.67 3.53
N ILE A 31 -6.87 3.12 3.47
CA ILE A 31 -5.73 2.33 3.92
C ILE A 31 -4.79 3.21 4.72
N ASP A 32 -3.94 2.57 5.51
CA ASP A 32 -2.91 3.26 6.27
C ASP A 32 -1.56 3.00 5.63
N VAL A 33 -0.78 4.06 5.49
CA VAL A 33 0.56 3.98 4.92
C VAL A 33 1.53 4.61 5.90
N GLU A 34 2.64 3.91 6.14
CA GLU A 34 3.69 4.44 7.01
C GLU A 34 4.79 5.04 6.16
N GLN A 35 5.36 6.10 6.68
CA GLN A 35 6.46 6.77 5.99
C GLN A 35 7.64 6.88 6.94
N GLU A 36 8.79 6.43 6.46
CA GLU A 36 9.98 6.45 7.28
C GLU A 36 11.20 6.56 6.39
N GLY A 37 12.09 7.49 6.73
CA GLY A 37 13.33 7.63 5.99
C GLY A 37 13.13 7.99 4.54
N GLY A 38 12.06 8.66 4.19
CA GLY A 38 11.80 9.03 2.82
C GLY A 38 11.14 7.95 2.00
N GLU A 39 10.89 6.80 2.59
CA GLU A 39 10.20 5.70 1.92
C GLU A 39 8.83 5.49 2.53
N ARG A 40 7.92 5.04 1.70
CA ARG A 40 6.58 4.72 2.17
C ARG A 40 6.40 3.22 2.22
N TYR A 41 5.79 2.75 3.29
CA TYR A 41 5.62 1.32 3.55
C TYR A 41 4.15 1.01 3.71
N LEU A 42 3.76 -0.14 3.22
CA LEU A 42 2.38 -0.62 3.31
C LEU A 42 2.35 -1.82 4.25
N PRO A 43 1.57 -1.76 5.33
CA PRO A 43 1.47 -2.92 6.23
C PRO A 43 0.82 -4.08 5.51
N PHE A 44 1.29 -5.28 5.81
CA PHE A 44 0.73 -6.47 5.20
C PHE A 44 -0.77 -6.60 5.49
N SER A 45 -1.20 -6.07 6.62
CA SER A 45 -2.62 -6.15 6.97
C SER A 45 -3.49 -5.34 6.02
N GLU A 46 -2.91 -4.41 5.28
CA GLU A 46 -3.67 -3.60 4.32
C GLU A 46 -3.70 -4.21 2.93
N LEU A 47 -2.90 -5.23 2.69
CA LEU A 47 -2.80 -5.81 1.35
C LEU A 47 -4.14 -6.34 0.85
N PRO A 48 -4.91 -7.09 1.65
CA PRO A 48 -6.21 -7.57 1.16
C PRO A 48 -7.15 -6.44 0.76
N ASP A 49 -7.09 -5.34 1.51
CA ASP A 49 -7.95 -4.21 1.19
C ASP A 49 -7.53 -3.58 -0.14
N VAL A 50 -6.23 -3.42 -0.35
CA VAL A 50 -5.74 -2.85 -1.59
C VAL A 50 -6.15 -3.72 -2.77
N GLU A 51 -6.01 -5.03 -2.62
CA GLU A 51 -6.39 -5.93 -3.70
C GLU A 51 -7.88 -5.85 -3.99
N ARG A 52 -8.68 -5.74 -2.95
CA ARG A 52 -10.12 -5.62 -3.14
C ARG A 52 -10.46 -4.36 -3.92
N TYR A 53 -9.83 -3.25 -3.57
CA TYR A 53 -10.12 -1.99 -4.25
C TYR A 53 -9.63 -2.00 -5.68
N SER A 54 -8.52 -2.68 -5.94
CA SER A 54 -7.97 -2.69 -7.28
C SER A 54 -8.78 -3.56 -8.24
N ARG A 55 -9.62 -4.42 -7.70
CA ARG A 55 -10.44 -5.29 -8.54
C ARG A 55 -11.71 -4.64 -9.04
N MET A 56 -12.04 -3.49 -8.51
CA MET A 56 -13.30 -2.84 -8.88
C MET A 56 -13.26 -2.16 -10.26
#